data_7d1f5e86762acf14ec4687b5265bc9eb
#
_entry.id   7d1f5e86762acf14ec4687b5265bc9eb
#
_cell.length_a   1.000
_cell.length_b   1.000
_cell.length_c   1.000
_cell.angle_alpha   90.00
_cell.angle_beta   90.00
_cell.angle_gamma   90.00
#
_symmetry.space_group_name_H-M   'P 1'
#
loop_
_entity.id
_entity.type
_entity.pdbx_description
1 polymer ?
#
loop_
_entity_poly.entity_id
_entity_poly.type
_entity_poly.pdbx_seq_one_letter_code
_entity_poly.pdbx_strand_id
1 'polypeptide(L)'
;MAIRKKSVDTLPDVASDFVWAVSSGSHHEPHSLLGAHPHEKGWVIRALRPMAKSVSAVVDGEKVELSHLENGLWQGYVASKKVPDYRITTAYQDGSVWTTDDPYRHLPTIGDLDLHLISEGRHEDLWNALGSHIHAVKGDLGLSHGTRFAVWAPNAQAVRVVGEFNSWNGIAHSMRVMGASGVWEIFIPGVGAGSKYKYEILTRDGNWITKIDPLAQHTEVPPSTASIVTESTHKWNDKTWLDARTKRDALKAPMSIYELHAGSWRQGLDYRSMADELIPYVLELGFTHVEFMPLAEHPYAPSWGYQVTGYYAPTSRFGSPDDLKYLIDRLHQAGIGVILDWVPAHFPKDEWALARFDGQPLYEHADPRRGEHPDWGTLIFDFGRNEVKNFLVAN
;
A
#
# COMPACT_ATOMS: atom_id res chain seq x y z
N MET A 1 -12.73 41.26 1.52
CA MET A 1 -12.64 41.60 0.08
C MET A 1 -13.53 40.60 -0.66
N ALA A 2 -14.64 41.06 -1.22
CA ALA A 2 -15.65 40.17 -1.78
C ALA A 2 -15.11 39.37 -2.96
N ILE A 3 -15.07 38.04 -2.86
CA ILE A 3 -14.73 37.15 -3.96
C ILE A 3 -15.86 37.26 -4.99
N ARG A 4 -15.58 37.90 -6.12
CA ARG A 4 -16.57 38.01 -7.22
C ARG A 4 -16.82 36.59 -7.75
N LYS A 5 -18.07 36.10 -7.66
CA LYS A 5 -18.53 34.96 -8.45
C LYS A 5 -18.31 35.27 -9.92
N LYS A 6 -17.35 34.62 -10.56
CA LYS A 6 -17.28 34.57 -12.03
C LYS A 6 -18.36 33.61 -12.51
N SER A 7 -19.05 33.95 -13.57
CA SER A 7 -20.03 33.08 -14.20
C SER A 7 -19.34 31.82 -14.75
N VAL A 8 -20.08 30.72 -14.83
CA VAL A 8 -19.61 29.42 -15.39
C VAL A 8 -19.02 29.58 -16.79
N ASP A 9 -19.49 30.57 -17.53
CA ASP A 9 -19.09 30.87 -18.92
C ASP A 9 -17.64 31.36 -19.08
N THR A 10 -16.89 31.57 -18.00
CA THR A 10 -15.49 32.04 -18.02
C THR A 10 -14.50 31.00 -17.49
N LEU A 11 -14.97 29.80 -17.11
CA LEU A 11 -14.11 28.69 -16.74
C LEU A 11 -13.66 27.92 -17.98
N PRO A 12 -12.47 27.30 -17.97
CA PRO A 12 -12.00 26.54 -19.11
C PRO A 12 -12.89 25.32 -19.35
N ASP A 13 -13.26 25.10 -20.61
CA ASP A 13 -13.93 23.88 -21.05
C ASP A 13 -13.02 22.66 -20.82
N VAL A 14 -13.61 21.52 -20.54
CA VAL A 14 -12.93 20.23 -20.44
C VAL A 14 -13.56 19.29 -21.45
N ALA A 15 -12.74 18.66 -22.28
CA ALA A 15 -13.22 17.72 -23.29
C ALA A 15 -13.96 16.53 -22.64
N SER A 16 -15.12 16.15 -23.17
CA SER A 16 -15.99 15.13 -22.57
C SER A 16 -15.36 13.75 -22.47
N ASP A 17 -14.47 13.38 -23.40
CA ASP A 17 -13.70 12.14 -23.32
C ASP A 17 -12.73 12.13 -22.15
N PHE A 18 -12.11 13.29 -21.85
CA PHE A 18 -11.25 13.45 -20.69
C PHE A 18 -12.06 13.39 -19.37
N VAL A 19 -13.22 14.08 -19.32
CA VAL A 19 -14.12 13.99 -18.18
C VAL A 19 -14.56 12.55 -17.95
N TRP A 20 -14.91 11.84 -19.01
CA TRP A 20 -15.30 10.43 -18.93
C TRP A 20 -14.18 9.55 -18.39
N ALA A 21 -12.96 9.68 -18.90
CA ALA A 21 -11.81 8.90 -18.46
C ALA A 21 -11.50 9.12 -16.96
N VAL A 22 -11.57 10.36 -16.48
CA VAL A 22 -11.36 10.69 -15.07
C VAL A 22 -12.54 10.19 -14.20
N SER A 23 -13.78 10.43 -14.65
CA SER A 23 -14.98 10.04 -13.89
C SER A 23 -15.25 8.54 -13.85
N SER A 24 -14.69 7.78 -14.81
CA SER A 24 -14.68 6.32 -14.79
C SER A 24 -13.49 5.73 -14.03
N GLY A 25 -12.53 6.57 -13.58
CA GLY A 25 -11.31 6.15 -12.91
C GLY A 25 -10.31 5.45 -13.84
N SER A 26 -10.41 5.64 -15.15
CA SER A 26 -9.54 5.00 -16.16
C SER A 26 -8.41 5.89 -16.67
N HIS A 27 -8.29 7.12 -16.17
CA HIS A 27 -7.22 8.04 -16.55
C HIS A 27 -5.94 7.79 -15.73
N HIS A 28 -4.79 7.77 -16.42
CA HIS A 28 -3.49 7.49 -15.79
C HIS A 28 -2.93 8.69 -14.98
N GLU A 29 -3.43 9.91 -15.23
CA GLU A 29 -2.99 11.14 -14.55
C GLU A 29 -4.21 11.97 -14.13
N PRO A 30 -5.01 11.51 -13.13
CA PRO A 30 -6.22 12.22 -12.72
C PRO A 30 -5.91 13.59 -12.08
N HIS A 31 -4.71 13.77 -11.50
CA HIS A 31 -4.26 15.04 -10.94
C HIS A 31 -4.04 16.12 -12.01
N SER A 32 -3.94 15.79 -13.29
CA SER A 32 -3.87 16.78 -14.37
C SER A 32 -5.21 17.50 -14.59
N LEU A 33 -6.32 16.94 -14.09
CA LEU A 33 -7.65 17.55 -14.15
C LEU A 33 -8.19 17.92 -12.77
N LEU A 34 -8.13 16.97 -11.82
CA LEU A 34 -8.64 17.15 -10.46
C LEU A 34 -7.65 17.94 -9.60
N GLY A 35 -8.18 18.59 -8.54
CA GLY A 35 -7.37 19.46 -7.70
C GLY A 35 -7.45 20.93 -8.12
N ALA A 36 -6.45 21.72 -7.74
CA ALA A 36 -6.36 23.15 -8.02
C ALA A 36 -5.37 23.41 -9.17
N HIS A 37 -5.83 24.06 -10.24
CA HIS A 37 -5.03 24.37 -11.43
C HIS A 37 -4.99 25.86 -11.71
N PRO A 38 -3.84 26.43 -12.15
CA PRO A 38 -3.73 27.85 -12.50
C PRO A 38 -4.71 28.21 -13.62
N HIS A 39 -5.40 29.33 -13.45
CA HIS A 39 -6.26 29.87 -14.49
C HIS A 39 -6.33 31.40 -14.38
N GLU A 40 -5.94 32.13 -15.43
CA GLU A 40 -5.84 33.60 -15.45
C GLU A 40 -5.05 34.14 -14.24
N LYS A 41 -5.74 34.86 -13.34
CA LYS A 41 -5.16 35.50 -12.14
C LYS A 41 -5.49 34.71 -10.86
N GLY A 42 -5.93 33.49 -10.97
CA GLY A 42 -6.36 32.64 -9.85
C GLY A 42 -6.26 31.16 -10.17
N TRP A 43 -7.18 30.40 -9.64
CA TRP A 43 -7.16 28.93 -9.70
C TRP A 43 -8.55 28.38 -10.01
N VAL A 44 -8.59 27.31 -10.79
CA VAL A 44 -9.78 26.48 -10.94
C VAL A 44 -9.62 25.26 -10.05
N ILE A 45 -10.55 25.05 -9.13
CA ILE A 45 -10.65 23.82 -8.34
C ILE A 45 -11.62 22.90 -9.04
N ARG A 46 -11.22 21.64 -9.27
CA ARG A 46 -12.06 20.57 -9.78
C ARG A 46 -12.10 19.40 -8.82
N ALA A 47 -13.30 18.92 -8.53
CA ALA A 47 -13.55 17.81 -7.65
C ALA A 47 -14.50 16.80 -8.30
N LEU A 48 -14.17 15.51 -8.18
CA LEU A 48 -15.05 14.41 -8.60
C LEU A 48 -15.92 13.99 -7.42
N ARG A 49 -17.24 14.28 -7.49
CA ARG A 49 -18.23 13.94 -6.46
C ARG A 49 -19.47 13.39 -7.16
N PRO A 50 -19.46 12.09 -7.53
CA PRO A 50 -20.61 11.44 -8.10
C PRO A 50 -21.81 11.54 -7.14
N MET A 51 -23.03 11.61 -7.71
CA MET A 51 -24.28 11.67 -6.94
C MET A 51 -24.48 12.89 -6.00
N ALA A 52 -23.52 13.83 -5.97
CA ALA A 52 -23.65 15.04 -5.19
C ALA A 52 -24.83 15.91 -5.69
N LYS A 53 -25.59 16.50 -4.76
CA LYS A 53 -26.59 17.54 -5.02
C LYS A 53 -25.94 18.91 -5.21
N SER A 54 -24.94 19.21 -4.40
CA SER A 54 -24.12 20.42 -4.52
C SER A 54 -22.73 20.18 -3.93
N VAL A 55 -21.75 20.87 -4.50
CA VAL A 55 -20.35 20.81 -4.07
C VAL A 55 -19.81 22.22 -3.93
N SER A 56 -19.01 22.47 -2.91
CA SER A 56 -18.31 23.72 -2.70
C SER A 56 -16.90 23.48 -2.16
N ALA A 57 -15.99 24.40 -2.51
CA ALA A 57 -14.68 24.46 -1.88
C ALA A 57 -14.69 25.48 -0.74
N VAL A 58 -14.11 25.12 0.40
CA VAL A 58 -13.87 26.05 1.52
C VAL A 58 -12.41 26.46 1.47
N VAL A 59 -12.15 27.73 1.17
CA VAL A 59 -10.84 28.33 1.02
C VAL A 59 -10.71 29.51 1.97
N ASP A 60 -9.70 29.53 2.84
CA ASP A 60 -9.51 30.58 3.84
C ASP A 60 -10.78 30.89 4.69
N GLY A 61 -11.59 29.85 4.95
CA GLY A 61 -12.86 29.96 5.68
C GLY A 61 -14.07 30.44 4.86
N GLU A 62 -13.84 30.85 3.61
CA GLU A 62 -14.92 31.24 2.69
C GLU A 62 -15.36 30.10 1.80
N LYS A 63 -16.68 30.03 1.56
CA LYS A 63 -17.30 29.01 0.71
C LYS A 63 -17.38 29.48 -0.74
N VAL A 64 -16.82 28.70 -1.65
CA VAL A 64 -16.90 28.89 -3.10
C VAL A 64 -17.71 27.75 -3.70
N GLU A 65 -18.89 28.07 -4.25
CA GLU A 65 -19.74 27.09 -4.91
C GLU A 65 -19.07 26.58 -6.21
N LEU A 66 -19.09 25.27 -6.40
CA LEU A 66 -18.66 24.64 -7.63
C LEU A 66 -19.86 24.34 -8.52
N SER A 67 -19.70 24.55 -9.83
CA SER A 67 -20.73 24.22 -10.82
C SER A 67 -20.52 22.82 -11.35
N HIS A 68 -21.59 22.06 -11.45
CA HIS A 68 -21.55 20.71 -12.06
C HIS A 68 -21.28 20.83 -13.56
N LEU A 69 -20.34 20.03 -14.06
CA LEU A 69 -20.10 19.85 -15.50
C LEU A 69 -20.91 18.64 -15.98
N GLU A 70 -20.28 17.46 -15.96
CA GLU A 70 -20.87 16.19 -16.32
C GLU A 70 -20.26 15.05 -15.48
N ASN A 71 -20.92 13.90 -15.42
CA ASN A 71 -20.43 12.67 -14.78
C ASN A 71 -19.92 12.85 -13.34
N GLY A 72 -20.51 13.80 -12.57
CA GLY A 72 -20.08 14.07 -11.19
C GLY A 72 -18.81 14.89 -11.05
N LEU A 73 -18.30 15.48 -12.14
CA LEU A 73 -17.23 16.47 -12.09
C LEU A 73 -17.80 17.86 -11.80
N TRP A 74 -17.18 18.54 -10.85
CA TRP A 74 -17.54 19.89 -10.39
C TRP A 74 -16.36 20.82 -10.51
N GLN A 75 -16.59 22.09 -10.91
CA GLN A 75 -15.52 23.09 -10.99
C GLN A 75 -15.94 24.46 -10.49
N GLY A 76 -14.97 25.22 -9.97
CA GLY A 76 -15.17 26.59 -9.54
C GLY A 76 -13.89 27.41 -9.53
N TYR A 77 -14.02 28.73 -9.66
CA TYR A 77 -12.89 29.66 -9.70
C TYR A 77 -12.62 30.27 -8.31
N VAL A 78 -11.35 30.30 -7.94
CA VAL A 78 -10.84 30.93 -6.72
C VAL A 78 -9.82 32.03 -7.09
N ALA A 79 -10.10 33.26 -6.68
CA ALA A 79 -9.18 34.39 -6.86
C ALA A 79 -8.10 34.33 -5.75
N SER A 80 -6.99 33.67 -6.01
CA SER A 80 -5.85 33.57 -5.10
C SER A 80 -4.54 33.77 -5.84
N LYS A 81 -3.56 34.41 -5.19
CA LYS A 81 -2.21 34.59 -5.74
C LYS A 81 -1.32 33.36 -5.50
N LYS A 82 -1.66 32.51 -4.56
CA LYS A 82 -0.97 31.26 -4.22
C LYS A 82 -1.89 30.07 -4.47
N VAL A 83 -1.32 28.86 -4.54
CA VAL A 83 -2.09 27.63 -4.57
C VAL A 83 -3.05 27.62 -3.38
N PRO A 84 -4.36 27.51 -3.58
CA PRO A 84 -5.31 27.48 -2.47
C PRO A 84 -5.17 26.19 -1.66
N ASP A 85 -5.08 26.30 -0.35
CA ASP A 85 -5.39 25.18 0.56
C ASP A 85 -6.90 25.18 0.79
N TYR A 86 -7.56 24.07 0.55
CA TYR A 86 -9.03 23.99 0.58
C TYR A 86 -9.52 22.66 1.13
N ARG A 87 -10.81 22.65 1.48
CA ARG A 87 -11.58 21.44 1.76
C ARG A 87 -12.79 21.41 0.85
N ILE A 88 -13.30 20.23 0.53
CA ILE A 88 -14.51 20.06 -0.28
C ILE A 88 -15.68 19.73 0.63
N THR A 89 -16.73 20.56 0.56
CA THR A 89 -18.01 20.28 1.18
C THR A 89 -18.98 19.75 0.13
N THR A 90 -19.49 18.56 0.36
CA THR A 90 -20.45 17.86 -0.53
C THR A 90 -21.76 17.65 0.19
N ALA A 91 -22.87 18.05 -0.42
CA ALA A 91 -24.22 17.74 0.04
C ALA A 91 -24.87 16.72 -0.90
N TYR A 92 -25.55 15.72 -0.33
CA TYR A 92 -26.22 14.65 -1.07
C TYR A 92 -27.73 14.77 -1.03
N GLN A 93 -28.45 13.96 -1.81
CA GLN A 93 -29.91 14.00 -1.91
C GLN A 93 -30.63 13.57 -0.62
N ASP A 94 -30.01 12.71 0.17
CA ASP A 94 -30.48 12.24 1.48
C ASP A 94 -30.37 13.30 2.59
N GLY A 95 -29.82 14.48 2.27
CA GLY A 95 -29.59 15.58 3.21
C GLY A 95 -28.26 15.51 3.96
N SER A 96 -27.46 14.47 3.78
CA SER A 96 -26.13 14.39 4.38
C SER A 96 -25.18 15.46 3.78
N VAL A 97 -24.32 16.03 4.66
CA VAL A 97 -23.31 17.03 4.27
C VAL A 97 -21.99 16.65 4.90
N TRP A 98 -20.96 16.52 4.06
CA TRP A 98 -19.62 16.16 4.50
C TRP A 98 -18.60 17.19 4.01
N THR A 99 -17.70 17.60 4.90
CA THR A 99 -16.53 18.39 4.54
C THR A 99 -15.29 17.50 4.68
N THR A 100 -14.60 17.25 3.56
CA THR A 100 -13.45 16.36 3.49
C THR A 100 -12.26 17.07 2.88
N ASP A 101 -11.08 16.58 3.19
CA ASP A 101 -9.88 16.93 2.45
C ASP A 101 -9.94 16.30 1.03
N ASP A 102 -9.22 16.84 0.07
CA ASP A 102 -9.21 16.36 -1.32
C ASP A 102 -7.89 15.65 -1.62
N PRO A 103 -7.89 14.36 -1.99
CA PRO A 103 -6.68 13.64 -2.36
C PRO A 103 -5.88 14.34 -3.47
N TYR A 104 -6.58 14.95 -4.41
CA TYR A 104 -6.00 15.52 -5.62
C TYR A 104 -5.33 16.89 -5.45
N ARG A 105 -5.42 17.49 -4.26
CA ARG A 105 -4.69 18.74 -3.96
C ARG A 105 -3.25 18.50 -3.48
N HIS A 106 -2.91 17.25 -3.18
CA HIS A 106 -1.61 16.89 -2.61
C HIS A 106 -0.58 16.61 -3.71
N LEU A 107 0.62 17.15 -3.51
CA LEU A 107 1.77 16.86 -4.36
C LEU A 107 2.25 15.41 -4.18
N PRO A 108 3.03 14.85 -5.12
CA PRO A 108 3.66 13.56 -4.95
C PRO A 108 4.45 13.46 -3.64
N THR A 109 4.37 12.30 -3.00
CA THR A 109 5.06 12.03 -1.73
C THR A 109 6.27 11.11 -1.91
N ILE A 110 6.44 10.51 -3.10
CA ILE A 110 7.63 9.75 -3.48
C ILE A 110 8.60 10.69 -4.17
N GLY A 111 9.87 10.67 -3.74
CA GLY A 111 10.93 11.52 -4.27
C GLY A 111 11.54 10.97 -5.56
N ASP A 112 12.21 11.85 -6.31
CA ASP A 112 12.88 11.49 -7.58
C ASP A 112 13.97 10.43 -7.38
N LEU A 113 14.66 10.43 -6.22
CA LEU A 113 15.67 9.43 -5.91
C LEU A 113 15.06 8.04 -5.78
N ASP A 114 13.93 7.92 -5.07
CA ASP A 114 13.23 6.63 -4.92
C ASP A 114 12.78 6.11 -6.29
N LEU A 115 12.16 6.97 -7.11
CA LEU A 115 11.72 6.60 -8.46
C LEU A 115 12.88 6.16 -9.35
N HIS A 116 14.03 6.85 -9.26
CA HIS A 116 15.25 6.48 -9.99
C HIS A 116 15.75 5.10 -9.56
N LEU A 117 15.88 4.85 -8.25
CA LEU A 117 16.35 3.58 -7.70
C LEU A 117 15.40 2.41 -8.02
N ILE A 118 14.08 2.66 -7.98
CA ILE A 118 13.06 1.68 -8.40
C ILE A 118 13.22 1.33 -9.87
N SER A 119 13.38 2.35 -10.75
CA SER A 119 13.53 2.15 -12.19
C SER A 119 14.81 1.37 -12.55
N GLU A 120 15.86 1.45 -11.73
CA GLU A 120 17.08 0.67 -11.88
C GLU A 120 17.02 -0.72 -11.22
N GLY A 121 15.96 -1.01 -10.47
CA GLY A 121 15.81 -2.27 -9.73
C GLY A 121 16.86 -2.47 -8.63
N ARG A 122 17.18 -1.41 -7.87
CA ARG A 122 18.22 -1.43 -6.82
C ARG A 122 17.87 -0.62 -5.57
N HIS A 123 16.60 -0.45 -5.27
CA HIS A 123 16.15 0.27 -4.08
C HIS A 123 16.20 -0.64 -2.85
N GLU A 124 17.21 -0.53 -2.00
CA GLU A 124 17.40 -1.41 -0.84
C GLU A 124 16.30 -1.28 0.21
N ASP A 125 15.71 -0.08 0.35
CA ASP A 125 14.59 0.21 1.25
C ASP A 125 13.25 0.29 0.48
N LEU A 126 13.01 -0.60 -0.48
CA LEU A 126 11.84 -0.58 -1.35
C LEU A 126 10.52 -0.54 -0.57
N TRP A 127 10.47 -1.23 0.55
CA TRP A 127 9.33 -1.27 1.47
C TRP A 127 9.00 0.08 2.13
N ASN A 128 9.92 1.05 2.14
CA ASN A 128 9.68 2.42 2.57
C ASN A 128 9.12 3.31 1.46
N ALA A 129 9.42 3.00 0.20
CA ALA A 129 8.97 3.77 -0.97
C ALA A 129 7.62 3.30 -1.50
N LEU A 130 7.40 1.99 -1.63
CA LEU A 130 6.16 1.39 -2.09
C LEU A 130 5.34 0.85 -0.90
N GLY A 131 4.08 0.47 -1.16
CA GLY A 131 3.15 0.03 -0.13
C GLY A 131 2.27 1.16 0.41
N SER A 132 1.72 0.95 1.61
CA SER A 132 0.90 1.94 2.31
C SER A 132 1.64 2.54 3.50
N HIS A 133 1.72 3.87 3.57
CA HIS A 133 2.44 4.57 4.64
C HIS A 133 1.63 5.73 5.18
N ILE A 134 1.49 5.79 6.50
CA ILE A 134 0.83 6.91 7.18
C ILE A 134 1.74 8.14 7.10
N HIS A 135 1.18 9.24 6.64
CA HIS A 135 1.84 10.52 6.49
C HIS A 135 1.02 11.67 7.07
N ALA A 136 1.72 12.74 7.45
CA ALA A 136 1.12 14.02 7.75
C ALA A 136 1.68 15.06 6.79
N VAL A 137 0.83 15.65 5.96
CA VAL A 137 1.19 16.70 5.01
C VAL A 137 0.80 18.05 5.59
N LYS A 138 1.78 18.97 5.69
CA LYS A 138 1.53 20.33 6.19
C LYS A 138 0.95 21.22 5.09
N GLY A 139 -0.16 21.88 5.36
CA GLY A 139 -0.77 22.92 4.55
C GLY A 139 -1.06 24.18 5.36
N ASP A 140 -1.63 25.20 4.72
CA ASP A 140 -2.03 26.45 5.37
C ASP A 140 -3.19 26.24 6.39
N LEU A 141 -4.06 25.25 6.13
CA LEU A 141 -5.15 24.85 7.04
C LEU A 141 -4.69 23.85 8.12
N GLY A 142 -3.40 23.64 8.29
CA GLY A 142 -2.82 22.72 9.29
C GLY A 142 -2.32 21.41 8.68
N LEU A 143 -2.20 20.37 9.53
CA LEU A 143 -1.76 19.05 9.11
C LEU A 143 -2.92 18.24 8.52
N SER A 144 -2.72 17.67 7.34
CA SER A 144 -3.57 16.63 6.77
C SER A 144 -2.95 15.27 7.05
N HIS A 145 -3.56 14.52 7.96
CA HIS A 145 -3.16 13.14 8.25
C HIS A 145 -3.85 12.20 7.26
N GLY A 146 -3.13 11.19 6.79
CA GLY A 146 -3.66 10.22 5.83
C GLY A 146 -2.64 9.16 5.49
N THR A 147 -2.93 8.38 4.46
CA THR A 147 -2.05 7.31 3.99
C THR A 147 -1.66 7.55 2.53
N ARG A 148 -0.35 7.47 2.26
CA ARG A 148 0.19 7.31 0.92
C ARG A 148 0.05 5.86 0.51
N PHE A 149 -0.45 5.62 -0.69
CA PHE A 149 -0.47 4.32 -1.35
C PHE A 149 0.40 4.40 -2.60
N ALA A 150 1.29 3.44 -2.76
CA ALA A 150 2.18 3.37 -3.91
C ALA A 150 2.41 1.93 -4.34
N VAL A 151 2.32 1.68 -5.67
CA VAL A 151 2.49 0.34 -6.24
C VAL A 151 3.21 0.40 -7.58
N TRP A 152 4.05 -0.60 -7.84
CA TRP A 152 4.69 -0.77 -9.14
C TRP A 152 3.84 -1.66 -10.05
N ALA A 153 3.30 -1.06 -11.13
CA ALA A 153 2.45 -1.72 -12.11
C ALA A 153 2.69 -1.10 -13.51
N PRO A 154 3.86 -1.36 -14.14
CA PRO A 154 4.32 -0.67 -15.34
C PRO A 154 3.48 -0.96 -16.58
N ASN A 155 2.70 -2.03 -16.61
CA ASN A 155 1.84 -2.38 -17.72
C ASN A 155 0.39 -1.92 -17.56
N ALA A 156 0.04 -1.32 -16.40
CA ALA A 156 -1.30 -0.81 -16.15
C ALA A 156 -1.64 0.40 -17.01
N GLN A 157 -2.90 0.52 -17.43
CA GLN A 157 -3.45 1.73 -18.05
C GLN A 157 -3.95 2.72 -16.99
N ALA A 158 -4.47 2.23 -15.86
CA ALA A 158 -4.88 2.99 -14.71
C ALA A 158 -4.80 2.12 -13.45
N VAL A 159 -4.62 2.76 -12.29
CA VAL A 159 -4.67 2.11 -10.98
C VAL A 159 -5.51 2.96 -10.05
N ARG A 160 -6.27 2.32 -9.16
CA ARG A 160 -7.03 2.99 -8.12
C ARG A 160 -7.03 2.17 -6.82
N VAL A 161 -7.17 2.86 -5.70
CA VAL A 161 -7.23 2.23 -4.37
C VAL A 161 -8.68 1.99 -4.00
N VAL A 162 -9.01 0.77 -3.59
CA VAL A 162 -10.31 0.39 -3.03
C VAL A 162 -10.15 -0.07 -1.59
N GLY A 163 -11.13 0.24 -0.75
CA GLY A 163 -11.10 -0.14 0.66
C GLY A 163 -12.39 0.23 1.38
N GLU A 164 -12.43 -0.05 2.68
CA GLU A 164 -13.58 0.28 3.52
C GLU A 164 -13.90 1.78 3.50
N PHE A 165 -12.87 2.63 3.40
CA PHE A 165 -12.98 4.10 3.39
C PHE A 165 -13.66 4.69 2.14
N ASN A 166 -13.84 3.90 1.08
CA ASN A 166 -14.58 4.30 -0.12
C ASN A 166 -15.62 3.26 -0.56
N SER A 167 -16.05 2.39 0.38
CA SER A 167 -17.02 1.32 0.13
C SER A 167 -16.61 0.40 -1.03
N TRP A 168 -15.30 0.16 -1.17
CA TRP A 168 -14.69 -0.66 -2.22
C TRP A 168 -14.95 -0.16 -3.64
N ASN A 169 -15.17 1.15 -3.81
CA ASN A 169 -15.29 1.82 -5.09
C ASN A 169 -14.13 2.82 -5.28
N GLY A 170 -13.17 2.50 -6.14
CA GLY A 170 -11.94 3.26 -6.32
C GLY A 170 -12.04 4.49 -7.21
N ILE A 171 -13.20 4.82 -7.78
CA ILE A 171 -13.35 5.95 -8.72
C ILE A 171 -12.88 7.28 -8.12
N ALA A 172 -13.17 7.52 -6.85
CA ALA A 172 -12.74 8.73 -6.15
C ALA A 172 -11.26 8.73 -5.72
N HIS A 173 -10.56 7.62 -5.88
CA HIS A 173 -9.17 7.43 -5.44
C HIS A 173 -8.31 6.82 -6.56
N SER A 174 -8.41 7.38 -7.76
CA SER A 174 -7.55 7.02 -8.90
C SER A 174 -6.14 7.58 -8.69
N MET A 175 -5.15 6.73 -8.92
CA MET A 175 -3.74 7.05 -8.71
C MET A 175 -3.14 7.74 -9.93
N ARG A 176 -2.12 8.56 -9.72
CA ARG A 176 -1.28 9.11 -10.81
C ARG A 176 -0.10 8.18 -11.08
N VAL A 177 0.27 8.07 -12.34
CA VAL A 177 1.54 7.45 -12.73
C VAL A 177 2.70 8.40 -12.46
N MET A 178 3.79 7.88 -11.90
CA MET A 178 4.98 8.68 -11.56
C MET A 178 5.99 8.67 -12.73
N GLY A 179 5.68 9.46 -13.76
CA GLY A 179 6.49 9.54 -14.98
C GLY A 179 6.62 8.19 -15.69
N ALA A 180 7.85 7.80 -16.07
CA ALA A 180 8.13 6.54 -16.76
C ALA A 180 8.54 5.39 -15.82
N SER A 181 8.45 5.58 -14.50
CA SER A 181 8.91 4.61 -13.51
C SER A 181 8.02 3.35 -13.41
N GLY A 182 6.78 3.42 -13.91
CA GLY A 182 5.77 2.39 -13.71
C GLY A 182 5.20 2.34 -12.29
N VAL A 183 5.56 3.30 -11.43
CA VAL A 183 5.01 3.47 -10.09
C VAL A 183 3.75 4.32 -10.17
N TRP A 184 2.73 3.90 -9.43
CA TRP A 184 1.47 4.63 -9.23
C TRP A 184 1.39 5.10 -7.79
N GLU A 185 0.86 6.31 -7.57
CA GLU A 185 0.82 6.91 -6.23
C GLU A 185 -0.44 7.75 -6.03
N ILE A 186 -0.96 7.73 -4.80
CA ILE A 186 -1.95 8.68 -4.28
C ILE A 186 -1.78 8.84 -2.76
N PHE A 187 -1.95 10.06 -2.26
CA PHE A 187 -2.15 10.31 -0.83
C PHE A 187 -3.65 10.46 -0.54
N ILE A 188 -4.20 9.66 0.36
CA ILE A 188 -5.62 9.70 0.74
C ILE A 188 -5.75 10.22 2.17
N PRO A 189 -6.21 11.48 2.33
CA PRO A 189 -6.45 12.06 3.65
C PRO A 189 -7.51 11.28 4.44
N GLY A 190 -7.33 11.20 5.77
CA GLY A 190 -8.27 10.57 6.68
C GLY A 190 -8.20 9.04 6.74
N VAL A 191 -7.40 8.39 5.89
CA VAL A 191 -7.15 6.95 5.96
C VAL A 191 -5.99 6.70 6.91
N GLY A 192 -6.15 5.82 7.88
CA GLY A 192 -5.17 5.53 8.92
C GLY A 192 -4.98 4.03 9.19
N ALA A 193 -4.21 3.72 10.24
CA ALA A 193 -3.92 2.34 10.65
C ALA A 193 -5.20 1.52 10.84
N GLY A 194 -5.17 0.26 10.44
CA GLY A 194 -6.30 -0.67 10.47
C GLY A 194 -7.20 -0.62 9.24
N SER A 195 -7.08 0.40 8.38
CA SER A 195 -7.88 0.47 7.15
C SER A 195 -7.51 -0.66 6.18
N LYS A 196 -8.52 -1.37 5.70
CA LYS A 196 -8.35 -2.44 4.71
C LYS A 196 -8.42 -1.88 3.30
N TYR A 197 -7.56 -2.39 2.43
CA TYR A 197 -7.48 -1.92 1.05
C TYR A 197 -6.97 -2.99 0.09
N LYS A 198 -7.21 -2.73 -1.20
CA LYS A 198 -6.64 -3.42 -2.37
C LYS A 198 -6.38 -2.40 -3.47
N TYR A 199 -5.69 -2.85 -4.53
CA TYR A 199 -5.59 -2.10 -5.78
C TYR A 199 -6.53 -2.68 -6.82
N GLU A 200 -7.23 -1.84 -7.56
CA GLU A 200 -7.85 -2.18 -8.83
C GLU A 200 -6.96 -1.66 -9.95
N ILE A 201 -6.59 -2.54 -10.87
CA ILE A 201 -5.66 -2.28 -11.96
C ILE A 201 -6.38 -2.48 -13.29
N LEU A 202 -6.38 -1.46 -14.14
CA LEU A 202 -6.85 -1.55 -15.51
C LEU A 202 -5.73 -2.12 -16.38
N THR A 203 -5.91 -3.35 -16.84
CA THR A 203 -4.92 -4.05 -17.67
C THR A 203 -4.87 -3.48 -19.09
N ARG A 204 -3.83 -3.81 -19.84
CA ARG A 204 -3.70 -3.44 -21.28
C ARG A 204 -4.88 -3.94 -22.12
N ASP A 205 -5.50 -5.04 -21.72
CA ASP A 205 -6.65 -5.62 -22.43
C ASP A 205 -7.99 -4.95 -22.07
N GLY A 206 -7.95 -3.88 -21.24
CA GLY A 206 -9.14 -3.11 -20.85
C GLY A 206 -9.96 -3.73 -19.71
N ASN A 207 -9.45 -4.73 -19.02
CA ASN A 207 -10.13 -5.38 -17.89
C ASN A 207 -9.66 -4.82 -16.56
N TRP A 208 -10.59 -4.59 -15.62
CA TRP A 208 -10.25 -4.30 -14.23
C TRP A 208 -10.01 -5.60 -13.47
N ILE A 209 -8.86 -5.68 -12.82
CA ILE A 209 -8.49 -6.77 -11.91
C ILE A 209 -8.21 -6.22 -10.52
N THR A 210 -8.52 -7.00 -9.49
CA THR A 210 -8.30 -6.60 -8.09
C THR A 210 -7.12 -7.36 -7.51
N LYS A 211 -6.15 -6.64 -6.93
CA LYS A 211 -4.90 -7.18 -6.39
C LYS A 211 -4.65 -6.71 -4.95
N ILE A 212 -4.00 -7.56 -4.18
CA ILE A 212 -3.39 -7.13 -2.90
C ILE A 212 -2.21 -6.20 -3.17
N ASP A 213 -1.75 -5.54 -2.11
CA ASP A 213 -0.48 -4.81 -2.18
C ASP A 213 0.70 -5.79 -2.01
N PRO A 214 1.60 -5.89 -3.00
CA PRO A 214 2.76 -6.78 -2.91
C PRO A 214 3.72 -6.45 -1.75
N LEU A 215 3.71 -5.19 -1.29
CA LEU A 215 4.55 -4.70 -0.20
C LEU A 215 3.77 -4.45 1.09
N ALA A 216 2.54 -4.96 1.20
CA ALA A 216 1.78 -4.88 2.43
C ALA A 216 2.56 -5.50 3.59
N GLN A 217 2.66 -4.77 4.69
CA GLN A 217 3.30 -5.24 5.93
C GLN A 217 2.31 -5.93 6.88
N HIS A 218 1.02 -5.89 6.57
CA HIS A 218 -0.05 -6.53 7.31
C HIS A 218 -1.20 -6.89 6.36
N THR A 219 -1.84 -8.03 6.61
CA THR A 219 -2.96 -8.55 5.81
C THR A 219 -4.09 -9.03 6.70
N GLU A 220 -5.27 -9.25 6.13
CA GLU A 220 -6.34 -9.98 6.83
C GLU A 220 -5.96 -11.44 7.05
N VAL A 221 -6.62 -12.05 8.03
CA VAL A 221 -6.55 -13.51 8.25
C VAL A 221 -7.28 -14.22 7.12
N PRO A 222 -6.66 -15.21 6.45
CA PRO A 222 -7.34 -16.01 5.43
C PRO A 222 -8.62 -16.68 5.95
N PRO A 223 -9.68 -16.79 5.13
CA PRO A 223 -9.71 -16.64 3.67
C PRO A 223 -9.84 -15.18 3.18
N SER A 224 -9.97 -14.21 4.05
CA SER A 224 -9.94 -12.79 3.65
C SER A 224 -8.57 -12.43 3.09
N THR A 225 -8.52 -11.45 2.16
CA THR A 225 -7.31 -11.20 1.36
C THR A 225 -6.93 -9.73 1.24
N ALA A 226 -7.54 -8.82 2.01
CA ALA A 226 -7.17 -7.42 1.92
C ALA A 226 -5.83 -7.14 2.64
N SER A 227 -5.09 -6.18 2.10
CA SER A 227 -3.98 -5.54 2.78
C SER A 227 -4.50 -4.59 3.85
N ILE A 228 -3.74 -4.38 4.92
CA ILE A 228 -4.11 -3.51 6.03
C ILE A 228 -3.06 -2.43 6.20
N VAL A 229 -3.48 -1.16 6.23
CA VAL A 229 -2.60 -0.05 6.59
C VAL A 229 -2.10 -0.25 8.00
N THR A 230 -0.78 -0.28 8.18
CA THR A 230 -0.19 -0.52 9.50
C THR A 230 0.84 0.53 9.86
N GLU A 231 0.93 0.80 11.16
CA GLU A 231 1.97 1.62 11.78
C GLU A 231 2.49 0.85 12.98
N SER A 232 3.78 0.53 12.97
CA SER A 232 4.38 -0.21 14.07
C SER A 232 4.56 0.71 15.30
N THR A 233 4.10 0.23 16.44
CA THR A 233 4.32 0.86 17.76
C THR A 233 5.30 0.07 18.62
N HIS A 234 5.79 -1.06 18.12
CA HIS A 234 6.74 -1.91 18.84
C HIS A 234 8.06 -1.18 19.12
N LYS A 235 8.56 -1.32 20.33
CA LYS A 235 9.86 -0.80 20.75
C LYS A 235 10.74 -1.97 21.14
N TRP A 236 11.81 -2.17 20.37
CA TRP A 236 12.77 -3.24 20.61
C TRP A 236 13.51 -3.04 21.94
N ASN A 237 13.65 -4.12 22.70
CA ASN A 237 14.38 -4.16 23.96
C ASN A 237 15.49 -5.24 23.97
N ASP A 238 16.02 -5.55 22.80
CA ASP A 238 17.00 -6.62 22.55
C ASP A 238 18.45 -6.11 22.39
N LYS A 239 18.70 -4.85 22.73
CA LYS A 239 20.04 -4.23 22.56
C LYS A 239 21.17 -5.06 23.18
N THR A 240 20.96 -5.64 24.35
CA THR A 240 21.95 -6.48 25.03
C THR A 240 22.32 -7.71 24.20
N TRP A 241 21.33 -8.33 23.56
CA TRP A 241 21.52 -9.47 22.66
C TRP A 241 22.27 -9.06 21.39
N LEU A 242 21.91 -7.93 20.78
CA LEU A 242 22.58 -7.38 19.59
C LEU A 242 24.06 -7.07 19.89
N ASP A 243 24.35 -6.41 21.02
CA ASP A 243 25.73 -6.10 21.45
C ASP A 243 26.54 -7.37 21.76
N ALA A 244 25.91 -8.41 22.28
CA ALA A 244 26.56 -9.71 22.53
C ALA A 244 26.83 -10.45 21.20
N ARG A 245 25.89 -10.43 20.27
CA ARG A 245 26.00 -11.05 18.94
C ARG A 245 27.20 -10.49 18.16
N THR A 246 27.44 -9.19 18.19
CA THR A 246 28.57 -8.56 17.48
C THR A 246 29.93 -8.99 18.01
N LYS A 247 30.02 -9.44 19.27
CA LYS A 247 31.26 -9.89 19.94
C LYS A 247 31.47 -11.39 19.83
N ARG A 248 30.46 -12.14 19.42
CA ARG A 248 30.51 -13.60 19.30
C ARG A 248 31.11 -13.99 17.95
N ASP A 249 32.08 -14.92 17.95
CA ASP A 249 32.55 -15.55 16.72
C ASP A 249 31.50 -16.59 16.24
N ALA A 250 30.64 -16.16 15.33
CA ALA A 250 29.53 -17.00 14.81
C ALA A 250 30.02 -18.31 14.14
N LEU A 251 31.27 -18.33 13.62
CA LEU A 251 31.83 -19.52 12.95
C LEU A 251 32.37 -20.55 13.93
N LYS A 252 32.70 -20.14 15.16
CA LYS A 252 33.29 -21.04 16.20
C LYS A 252 32.35 -21.32 17.36
N ALA A 253 31.31 -20.51 17.52
CA ALA A 253 30.38 -20.72 18.61
C ALA A 253 29.49 -21.93 18.37
N PRO A 254 29.21 -22.76 19.40
CA PRO A 254 28.23 -23.84 19.28
C PRO A 254 26.87 -23.28 18.84
N MET A 255 26.20 -23.99 17.91
CA MET A 255 24.87 -23.68 17.45
C MET A 255 24.02 -24.93 17.53
N SER A 256 22.87 -24.82 18.16
CA SER A 256 21.81 -25.83 18.21
C SER A 256 20.49 -25.14 17.87
N ILE A 257 19.81 -25.63 16.84
CA ILE A 257 18.62 -24.99 16.26
C ILE A 257 17.40 -25.86 16.54
N TYR A 258 16.36 -25.25 17.08
CA TYR A 258 15.03 -25.85 17.21
C TYR A 258 14.13 -25.29 16.09
N GLU A 259 13.84 -26.12 15.09
CA GLU A 259 12.93 -25.79 14.02
C GLU A 259 11.49 -26.10 14.41
N LEU A 260 10.55 -25.19 14.11
CA LEU A 260 9.14 -25.41 14.38
C LEU A 260 8.23 -24.77 13.33
N HIS A 261 7.09 -25.43 13.11
CA HIS A 261 5.95 -24.85 12.41
C HIS A 261 4.99 -24.23 13.44
N ALA A 262 4.81 -22.90 13.40
CA ALA A 262 4.06 -22.15 14.40
C ALA A 262 2.61 -22.67 14.60
N GLY A 263 1.95 -23.07 13.52
CA GLY A 263 0.55 -23.53 13.55
C GLY A 263 0.32 -24.92 14.11
N SER A 264 1.35 -25.78 14.20
CA SER A 264 1.22 -27.17 14.65
C SER A 264 2.06 -27.53 15.88
N TRP A 265 3.03 -26.70 16.26
CA TRP A 265 3.88 -26.95 17.42
C TRP A 265 3.06 -27.08 18.71
N ARG A 266 2.22 -26.09 19.00
CA ARG A 266 1.15 -26.15 20.00
C ARG A 266 -0.05 -25.38 19.45
N GLN A 267 -1.17 -26.03 19.29
CA GLN A 267 -2.35 -25.45 18.67
C GLN A 267 -2.99 -24.37 19.57
N GLY A 268 -3.51 -23.30 18.93
CA GLY A 268 -4.25 -22.24 19.59
C GLY A 268 -3.40 -21.14 20.20
N LEU A 269 -2.07 -21.14 19.98
CA LEU A 269 -1.20 -20.06 20.41
C LEU A 269 -1.15 -18.94 19.38
N ASP A 270 -1.18 -17.72 19.86
CA ASP A 270 -0.76 -16.53 19.14
C ASP A 270 0.74 -16.24 19.34
N TYR A 271 1.29 -15.23 18.65
CA TYR A 271 2.71 -14.88 18.79
C TYR A 271 3.11 -14.54 20.23
N ARG A 272 2.22 -13.91 21.02
CA ARG A 272 2.52 -13.51 22.40
C ARG A 272 2.54 -14.69 23.35
N SER A 273 1.50 -15.51 23.33
CA SER A 273 1.43 -16.73 24.14
C SER A 273 2.47 -17.76 23.72
N MET A 274 2.83 -17.78 22.42
CA MET A 274 3.95 -18.61 21.95
C MET A 274 5.28 -18.21 22.60
N ALA A 275 5.55 -16.91 22.83
CA ALA A 275 6.75 -16.49 23.52
C ALA A 275 6.84 -17.05 24.95
N ASP A 276 5.72 -17.08 25.68
CA ASP A 276 5.69 -17.53 27.06
C ASP A 276 5.89 -19.05 27.18
N GLU A 277 5.51 -19.82 26.17
CA GLU A 277 5.67 -21.28 26.18
C GLU A 277 6.95 -21.77 25.49
N LEU A 278 7.35 -21.13 24.39
CA LEU A 278 8.51 -21.56 23.59
C LEU A 278 9.83 -21.26 24.30
N ILE A 279 9.95 -20.08 24.92
CA ILE A 279 11.20 -19.66 25.57
C ILE A 279 11.66 -20.64 26.66
N PRO A 280 10.83 -20.97 27.68
CA PRO A 280 11.26 -21.94 28.70
C PRO A 280 11.53 -23.32 28.12
N TYR A 281 10.75 -23.75 27.12
CA TYR A 281 10.91 -25.05 26.48
C TYR A 281 12.28 -25.19 25.77
N VAL A 282 12.67 -24.22 24.94
CA VAL A 282 13.94 -24.30 24.20
C VAL A 282 15.16 -24.07 25.09
N LEU A 283 15.01 -23.31 26.17
CA LEU A 283 16.07 -23.13 27.20
C LEU A 283 16.30 -24.41 27.99
N GLU A 284 15.24 -25.10 28.42
CA GLU A 284 15.33 -26.39 29.14
C GLU A 284 16.04 -27.43 28.28
N LEU A 285 15.77 -27.45 26.96
CA LEU A 285 16.40 -28.40 26.03
C LEU A 285 17.81 -27.96 25.58
N GLY A 286 18.26 -26.75 25.92
CA GLY A 286 19.59 -26.26 25.61
C GLY A 286 19.80 -25.79 24.19
N PHE A 287 18.73 -25.42 23.46
CA PHE A 287 18.85 -24.84 22.13
C PHE A 287 19.33 -23.38 22.20
N THR A 288 20.12 -22.97 21.21
CA THR A 288 20.66 -21.61 21.07
C THR A 288 19.87 -20.75 20.12
N HIS A 289 19.13 -21.35 19.19
CA HIS A 289 18.35 -20.69 18.18
C HIS A 289 16.99 -21.39 17.98
N VAL A 290 16.03 -20.61 17.54
CA VAL A 290 14.75 -21.07 17.03
C VAL A 290 14.69 -20.75 15.55
N GLU A 291 14.31 -21.70 14.71
CA GLU A 291 14.00 -21.51 13.31
C GLU A 291 12.50 -21.68 13.08
N PHE A 292 11.87 -20.62 12.60
CA PHE A 292 10.46 -20.70 12.22
C PHE A 292 10.38 -21.09 10.76
N MET A 293 9.68 -22.21 10.46
CA MET A 293 9.17 -22.48 9.12
C MET A 293 8.39 -21.26 8.63
N PRO A 294 8.18 -21.07 7.30
CA PRO A 294 7.81 -19.76 6.77
C PRO A 294 6.67 -19.07 7.50
N LEU A 295 6.92 -17.87 8.02
CA LEU A 295 5.94 -17.01 8.67
C LEU A 295 5.37 -15.93 7.73
N ALA A 296 5.81 -15.88 6.47
CA ALA A 296 5.22 -14.98 5.48
C ALA A 296 3.75 -15.35 5.21
N GLU A 297 2.90 -14.36 4.89
CA GLU A 297 1.47 -14.60 4.68
C GLU A 297 1.22 -15.50 3.46
N HIS A 298 0.33 -16.47 3.65
CA HIS A 298 -0.01 -17.50 2.67
C HIS A 298 -1.49 -17.92 2.79
N PRO A 299 -2.20 -18.23 1.68
CA PRO A 299 -3.62 -18.57 1.73
C PRO A 299 -3.90 -19.99 2.21
N TYR A 300 -3.02 -20.94 1.83
CA TYR A 300 -3.22 -22.37 2.01
C TYR A 300 -2.44 -22.91 3.21
N ALA A 301 -3.09 -23.08 4.34
CA ALA A 301 -2.47 -23.53 5.58
C ALA A 301 -1.70 -24.89 5.46
N PRO A 302 -2.17 -25.92 4.68
CA PRO A 302 -1.41 -27.14 4.48
C PRO A 302 -0.09 -26.98 3.72
N SER A 303 0.19 -25.83 3.12
CA SER A 303 1.51 -25.54 2.53
C SER A 303 2.58 -25.24 3.56
N TRP A 304 2.23 -25.10 4.85
CA TRP A 304 3.12 -24.72 5.95
C TRP A 304 3.82 -23.36 5.74
N GLY A 305 3.25 -22.51 4.90
CA GLY A 305 3.83 -21.21 4.54
C GLY A 305 4.73 -21.23 3.30
N TYR A 306 4.92 -22.37 2.63
CA TYR A 306 5.75 -22.44 1.43
C TYR A 306 5.06 -21.93 0.14
N GLN A 307 3.79 -21.54 0.19
CA GLN A 307 3.05 -20.90 -0.92
C GLN A 307 2.71 -19.46 -0.58
N VAL A 308 3.72 -18.61 -0.57
CA VAL A 308 3.64 -17.22 -0.09
C VAL A 308 2.86 -16.33 -1.06
N THR A 309 1.94 -15.52 -0.52
CA THR A 309 1.24 -14.45 -1.25
C THR A 309 1.60 -13.05 -0.74
N GLY A 310 2.02 -12.92 0.51
CA GLY A 310 2.43 -11.67 1.14
C GLY A 310 3.86 -11.73 1.66
N TYR A 311 4.84 -11.41 0.81
CA TYR A 311 6.27 -11.54 1.15
C TYR A 311 6.70 -10.59 2.28
N TYR A 312 6.09 -9.39 2.34
CA TYR A 312 6.43 -8.35 3.31
C TYR A 312 5.55 -8.37 4.58
N ALA A 313 4.60 -9.30 4.67
CA ALA A 313 3.70 -9.44 5.81
C ALA A 313 3.93 -10.78 6.51
N PRO A 314 4.04 -10.81 7.86
CA PRO A 314 3.90 -12.04 8.60
C PRO A 314 2.47 -12.54 8.52
N THR A 315 2.27 -13.86 8.62
CA THR A 315 0.92 -14.41 8.63
C THR A 315 0.11 -13.88 9.81
N SER A 316 -1.05 -13.36 9.52
CA SER A 316 -1.97 -12.77 10.51
C SER A 316 -2.73 -13.83 11.34
N ARG A 317 -2.53 -15.13 11.05
CA ARG A 317 -3.15 -16.24 11.81
C ARG A 317 -2.78 -16.24 13.29
N PHE A 318 -1.60 -15.72 13.63
CA PHE A 318 -1.05 -15.75 14.98
C PHE A 318 -0.95 -14.38 15.64
N GLY A 319 -1.49 -13.34 15.00
CA GLY A 319 -1.47 -11.97 15.53
C GLY A 319 -0.95 -10.93 14.54
N SER A 320 -0.74 -9.73 15.04
CA SER A 320 -0.26 -8.59 14.25
C SER A 320 1.25 -8.68 13.97
N PRO A 321 1.77 -7.86 13.04
CA PRO A 321 3.22 -7.73 12.84
C PRO A 321 3.98 -7.32 14.13
N ASP A 322 3.37 -6.48 14.97
CA ASP A 322 3.98 -6.08 16.25
C ASP A 322 3.99 -7.23 17.28
N ASP A 323 3.07 -8.18 17.18
CA ASP A 323 3.08 -9.38 18.02
C ASP A 323 4.20 -10.35 17.62
N LEU A 324 4.51 -10.47 16.33
CA LEU A 324 5.69 -11.20 15.87
C LEU A 324 6.99 -10.52 16.33
N LYS A 325 7.08 -9.19 16.22
CA LYS A 325 8.23 -8.44 16.76
C LYS A 325 8.38 -8.67 18.26
N TYR A 326 7.28 -8.71 19.01
CA TYR A 326 7.30 -9.03 20.44
C TYR A 326 7.87 -10.42 20.70
N LEU A 327 7.44 -11.44 19.94
CA LEU A 327 7.97 -12.81 20.08
C LEU A 327 9.49 -12.84 19.85
N ILE A 328 9.96 -12.21 18.78
CA ILE A 328 11.39 -12.15 18.45
C ILE A 328 12.18 -11.39 19.53
N ASP A 329 11.68 -10.26 19.97
CA ASP A 329 12.29 -9.44 21.03
C ASP A 329 12.43 -10.22 22.34
N ARG A 330 11.39 -10.98 22.73
CA ARG A 330 11.40 -11.85 23.90
C ARG A 330 12.42 -13.02 23.79
N LEU A 331 12.53 -13.63 22.61
CA LEU A 331 13.55 -14.66 22.33
C LEU A 331 14.97 -14.08 22.45
N HIS A 332 15.21 -12.91 21.86
CA HIS A 332 16.49 -12.21 21.96
C HIS A 332 16.85 -11.85 23.42
N GLN A 333 15.90 -11.35 24.19
CA GLN A 333 16.11 -11.05 25.63
C GLN A 333 16.45 -12.31 26.43
N ALA A 334 15.96 -13.48 26.01
CA ALA A 334 16.31 -14.77 26.62
C ALA A 334 17.63 -15.35 26.09
N GLY A 335 18.35 -14.65 25.22
CA GLY A 335 19.62 -15.09 24.64
C GLY A 335 19.48 -16.07 23.46
N ILE A 336 18.26 -16.25 22.93
CA ILE A 336 17.94 -17.16 21.83
C ILE A 336 17.92 -16.39 20.51
N GLY A 337 18.70 -16.85 19.50
CA GLY A 337 18.65 -16.32 18.15
C GLY A 337 17.42 -16.79 17.39
N VAL A 338 16.96 -16.00 16.43
CA VAL A 338 15.82 -16.33 15.58
C VAL A 338 16.25 -16.43 14.13
N ILE A 339 15.80 -17.49 13.46
CA ILE A 339 15.97 -17.75 12.03
C ILE A 339 14.57 -17.80 11.44
N LEU A 340 14.37 -17.08 10.33
CA LEU A 340 13.14 -17.13 9.54
C LEU A 340 13.41 -17.87 8.24
N ASP A 341 12.62 -18.90 7.95
CA ASP A 341 12.67 -19.58 6.66
C ASP A 341 12.01 -18.67 5.59
N TRP A 342 12.75 -18.36 4.54
CA TRP A 342 12.36 -17.46 3.48
C TRP A 342 12.26 -18.20 2.15
N VAL A 343 11.17 -17.99 1.40
CA VAL A 343 10.81 -18.75 0.20
C VAL A 343 10.86 -17.87 -1.05
N PRO A 344 12.03 -17.51 -1.59
CA PRO A 344 12.14 -16.63 -2.76
C PRO A 344 11.96 -17.34 -4.10
N ALA A 345 11.71 -18.65 -4.10
CA ALA A 345 11.77 -19.46 -5.31
C ALA A 345 10.52 -19.37 -6.18
N HIS A 346 9.35 -19.36 -5.57
CA HIS A 346 8.08 -19.50 -6.27
C HIS A 346 6.92 -18.92 -5.46
N PHE A 347 5.77 -18.73 -6.10
CA PHE A 347 4.53 -18.27 -5.46
C PHE A 347 3.30 -18.93 -6.12
N PRO A 348 2.14 -19.00 -5.43
CA PRO A 348 0.94 -19.63 -5.94
C PRO A 348 0.28 -18.80 -7.04
N LYS A 349 -0.60 -19.45 -7.81
CA LYS A 349 -1.32 -18.84 -8.95
C LYS A 349 -2.57 -18.05 -8.55
N ASP A 350 -2.73 -17.69 -7.28
CA ASP A 350 -3.87 -16.92 -6.80
C ASP A 350 -4.00 -15.59 -7.56
N GLU A 351 -5.11 -15.42 -8.26
CA GLU A 351 -5.35 -14.28 -9.16
C GLU A 351 -5.34 -12.92 -8.45
N TRP A 352 -5.70 -12.91 -7.17
CA TRP A 352 -5.72 -11.71 -6.35
C TRP A 352 -4.35 -11.32 -5.79
N ALA A 353 -3.31 -12.16 -5.96
CA ALA A 353 -1.94 -11.96 -5.47
C ALA A 353 -0.98 -11.56 -6.62
N LEU A 354 0.26 -12.09 -6.60
CA LEU A 354 1.33 -11.69 -7.52
C LEU A 354 1.14 -12.18 -8.96
N ALA A 355 0.43 -13.30 -9.17
CA ALA A 355 0.26 -13.89 -10.49
C ALA A 355 -0.34 -12.89 -11.49
N ARG A 356 0.37 -12.63 -12.59
CA ARG A 356 -0.01 -11.66 -13.63
C ARG A 356 -0.46 -10.33 -13.03
N PHE A 357 0.35 -9.76 -12.16
CA PHE A 357 -0.02 -8.71 -11.22
C PHE A 357 -0.71 -7.50 -11.88
N ASP A 358 -0.19 -7.03 -13.01
CA ASP A 358 -0.78 -5.92 -13.78
C ASP A 358 -1.42 -6.38 -15.09
N GLY A 359 -1.85 -7.66 -15.14
CA GLY A 359 -2.43 -8.31 -16.31
C GLY A 359 -1.39 -9.00 -17.20
N GLN A 360 -0.10 -8.76 -16.96
CA GLN A 360 1.01 -9.40 -17.65
C GLN A 360 1.90 -10.18 -16.67
N PRO A 361 2.72 -11.13 -17.12
CA PRO A 361 3.77 -11.73 -16.29
C PRO A 361 4.73 -10.62 -15.81
N LEU A 362 4.57 -10.19 -14.56
CA LEU A 362 5.35 -9.10 -13.97
C LEU A 362 6.43 -9.64 -13.02
N TYR A 363 6.02 -10.43 -12.04
CA TYR A 363 6.91 -11.07 -11.08
C TYR A 363 7.41 -12.41 -11.59
N GLU A 364 6.58 -13.16 -12.31
CA GLU A 364 6.93 -14.44 -12.93
C GLU A 364 7.58 -14.29 -14.30
N HIS A 365 8.33 -15.31 -14.71
CA HIS A 365 8.90 -15.39 -16.05
C HIS A 365 7.80 -15.58 -17.10
N ALA A 366 7.87 -14.82 -18.21
CA ALA A 366 6.83 -14.82 -19.24
C ALA A 366 6.70 -16.13 -20.03
N ASP A 367 7.82 -16.89 -20.20
CA ASP A 367 7.81 -18.22 -20.84
C ASP A 367 7.37 -19.26 -19.79
N PRO A 368 6.20 -19.93 -19.95
CA PRO A 368 5.71 -20.91 -18.97
C PRO A 368 6.67 -22.05 -18.69
N ARG A 369 7.53 -22.42 -19.66
CA ARG A 369 8.55 -23.47 -19.46
C ARG A 369 9.62 -23.10 -18.45
N ARG A 370 9.77 -21.80 -18.17
CA ARG A 370 10.68 -21.23 -17.17
C ARG A 370 9.95 -20.59 -16.00
N GLY A 371 8.68 -20.22 -16.21
CA GLY A 371 7.85 -19.48 -15.25
C GLY A 371 6.92 -20.36 -14.42
N GLU A 372 6.91 -21.67 -14.60
CA GLU A 372 6.03 -22.58 -13.85
C GLU A 372 6.76 -23.79 -13.31
N HIS A 373 6.38 -24.23 -12.11
CA HIS A 373 6.66 -25.54 -11.56
C HIS A 373 5.44 -26.46 -11.77
N PRO A 374 5.46 -27.35 -12.77
CA PRO A 374 4.29 -28.20 -13.07
C PRO A 374 3.88 -29.10 -11.92
N ASP A 375 4.84 -29.65 -11.16
CA ASP A 375 4.59 -30.57 -10.06
C ASP A 375 3.95 -29.87 -8.85
N TRP A 376 4.29 -28.61 -8.60
CA TRP A 376 3.74 -27.83 -7.46
C TRP A 376 2.60 -26.90 -7.84
N GLY A 377 2.36 -26.69 -9.15
CA GLY A 377 1.33 -25.78 -9.64
C GLY A 377 1.59 -24.31 -9.33
N THR A 378 2.85 -23.93 -9.09
CA THR A 378 3.28 -22.58 -8.71
C THR A 378 3.98 -21.86 -9.85
N LEU A 379 4.08 -20.52 -9.74
CA LEU A 379 4.86 -19.68 -10.65
C LEU A 379 6.27 -19.48 -10.13
N ILE A 380 7.23 -19.28 -11.03
CA ILE A 380 8.65 -19.03 -10.74
C ILE A 380 8.94 -17.56 -10.99
N PHE A 381 9.61 -16.91 -10.05
CA PHE A 381 10.05 -15.53 -10.22
C PHE A 381 11.00 -15.36 -11.42
N ASP A 382 10.86 -14.23 -12.13
CA ASP A 382 11.82 -13.83 -13.15
C ASP A 382 13.05 -13.17 -12.50
N PHE A 383 13.97 -14.00 -12.02
CA PHE A 383 15.21 -13.55 -11.39
C PHE A 383 16.12 -12.73 -12.32
N GLY A 384 15.89 -12.78 -13.63
CA GLY A 384 16.60 -11.98 -14.62
C GLY A 384 16.13 -10.53 -14.70
N ARG A 385 14.95 -10.21 -14.16
CA ARG A 385 14.41 -8.85 -14.08
C ARG A 385 14.91 -8.16 -12.83
N ASN A 386 15.61 -7.03 -13.02
CA ASN A 386 16.22 -6.30 -11.89
C ASN A 386 15.21 -5.87 -10.83
N GLU A 387 14.02 -5.44 -11.23
CA GLU A 387 12.95 -5.00 -10.32
C GLU A 387 12.42 -6.17 -9.47
N VAL A 388 12.32 -7.38 -10.05
CA VAL A 388 11.93 -8.61 -9.32
C VAL A 388 13.01 -9.03 -8.34
N LYS A 389 14.28 -9.00 -8.78
CA LYS A 389 15.43 -9.21 -7.90
C LYS A 389 15.40 -8.21 -6.74
N ASN A 390 15.16 -6.94 -7.04
CA ASN A 390 15.06 -5.89 -6.03
C ASN A 390 13.92 -6.14 -5.05
N PHE A 391 12.73 -6.52 -5.54
CA PHE A 391 11.60 -6.90 -4.70
C PHE A 391 11.96 -8.01 -3.70
N LEU A 392 12.72 -9.02 -4.15
CA LEU A 392 13.14 -10.13 -3.28
C LEU A 392 14.27 -9.73 -2.33
N VAL A 393 15.25 -8.94 -2.76
CA VAL A 393 16.42 -8.58 -1.93
C VAL A 393 16.07 -7.53 -0.87
N ALA A 394 15.12 -6.65 -1.15
CA ALA A 394 14.66 -5.62 -0.21
C ALA A 394 13.65 -6.15 0.83
N ASN A 395 13.24 -7.40 0.74
CA ASN A 395 12.37 -8.09 1.70
C ASN A 395 13.15 -8.62 2.94
#